data_b17677454fffcc7f8253476133732538
#
_entry.id   b17677454fffcc7f8253476133732538
#
_cell.length_a   1.000
_cell.length_b   1.000
_cell.length_c   1.000
_cell.angle_alpha   90.00
_cell.angle_beta   90.00
_cell.angle_gamma   90.00
#
_symmetry.space_group_name_H-M   'P 1'
#
loop_
_entity.id
_entity.type
_entity.pdbx_description
1 polymer ?
#
loop_
_entity_poly.entity_id
_entity_poly.type
_entity_poly.pdbx_seq_one_letter_code
_entity_poly.pdbx_strand_id
1 'polypeptide(L)'
;MSQFDVAIMDYWSTSGRSFLHRAGPAAKVLMAAGFVAAVVTTRNVALLAAIYVTCVALLAVARVPPLKVMGIASYPAFFALLFVISEWDGTWQTPALIFGRALAAATSLVTLLATTPYPRVFGLLSRFLPHIVGEALFLTYKSVFMLLDMAGNLVTATRVRSGLQLRHPLTNLRNLSLATGKLLIHAFDRSEREYDIMVVRGYRGQIAAPERIWQGLASDALPVALGAAALAAAIIIRWNP
;
A
#
# COMPACT_ATOMS: atom_id res chain seq x y z
N MET A 1 2.57 -3.49 -12.38
CA MET A 1 3.23 -2.66 -11.36
C MET A 1 4.73 -2.77 -11.59
N SER A 2 5.38 -1.69 -12.00
CA SER A 2 6.83 -1.71 -12.15
C SER A 2 7.51 -1.60 -10.78
N GLN A 3 8.73 -2.12 -10.65
CA GLN A 3 9.55 -1.98 -9.43
C GLN A 3 9.68 -0.51 -9.00
N PHE A 4 9.53 0.41 -9.93
CA PHE A 4 9.54 1.86 -9.72
C PHE A 4 8.33 2.36 -8.92
N ASP A 5 7.15 1.74 -9.02
CA ASP A 5 5.94 2.27 -8.39
C ASP A 5 5.96 2.10 -6.87
N VAL A 6 6.48 0.98 -6.36
CA VAL A 6 6.59 0.71 -4.91
C VAL A 6 7.67 1.61 -4.29
N ALA A 7 8.83 1.74 -4.93
CA ALA A 7 9.91 2.60 -4.46
C ALA A 7 9.52 4.09 -4.50
N ILE A 8 8.76 4.50 -5.51
CA ILE A 8 8.23 5.87 -5.63
C ILE A 8 7.22 6.17 -4.52
N MET A 9 6.33 5.24 -4.20
CA MET A 9 5.37 5.42 -3.09
C MET A 9 6.10 5.56 -1.75
N ASP A 10 7.10 4.72 -1.50
CA ASP A 10 7.89 4.79 -0.27
C ASP A 10 8.67 6.11 -0.18
N TYR A 11 9.21 6.59 -1.30
CA TYR A 11 9.85 7.90 -1.38
C TYR A 11 8.89 9.03 -1.03
N TRP A 12 7.66 9.04 -1.56
CA TRP A 12 6.68 10.08 -1.23
C TRP A 12 6.25 10.04 0.23
N SER A 13 6.08 8.84 0.78
CA SER A 13 5.68 8.67 2.19
C SER A 13 6.76 9.15 3.16
N THR A 14 8.04 9.05 2.77
CA THR A 14 9.19 9.40 3.61
C THR A 14 9.62 10.85 3.45
N SER A 15 9.55 11.40 2.21
CA SER A 15 10.01 12.76 1.89
C SER A 15 8.96 13.84 2.16
N GLY A 16 7.71 13.47 2.38
CA GLY A 16 6.60 14.41 2.57
C GLY A 16 6.70 15.16 3.90
N ARG A 17 6.46 16.50 3.87
CA ARG A 17 6.48 17.40 5.05
C ARG A 17 5.11 18.01 5.33
N SER A 18 4.02 17.50 4.77
CA SER A 18 2.69 18.06 4.96
C SER A 18 2.12 17.74 6.35
N PHE A 19 1.01 18.40 6.69
CA PHE A 19 0.26 18.13 7.91
C PHE A 19 -0.11 16.65 8.06
N LEU A 20 -0.52 16.01 6.95
CA LEU A 20 -0.85 14.60 6.94
C LEU A 20 0.37 13.71 7.29
N HIS A 21 1.58 14.06 6.84
CA HIS A 21 2.79 13.30 7.16
C HIS A 21 3.18 13.39 8.64
N ARG A 22 2.77 14.48 9.33
CA ARG A 22 3.00 14.68 10.77
C ARG A 22 2.00 13.96 11.65
N ALA A 23 0.85 13.54 11.12
CA ALA A 23 -0.14 12.78 11.88
C ALA A 23 0.35 11.36 12.20
N GLY A 24 -0.06 10.83 13.34
CA GLY A 24 0.31 9.48 13.81
C GLY A 24 -0.19 8.38 12.88
N PRO A 25 0.54 7.26 12.77
CA PRO A 25 0.14 6.15 11.92
C PRO A 25 -1.22 5.57 12.32
N ALA A 26 -1.54 5.52 13.61
CA ALA A 26 -2.82 5.02 14.09
C ALA A 26 -4.00 5.88 13.61
N ALA A 27 -3.87 7.20 13.67
CA ALA A 27 -4.92 8.12 13.24
C ALA A 27 -5.23 7.96 11.73
N LYS A 28 -4.22 7.78 10.90
CA LYS A 28 -4.37 7.58 9.46
C LYS A 28 -4.95 6.20 9.12
N VAL A 29 -4.55 5.16 9.84
CA VAL A 29 -5.12 3.82 9.67
C VAL A 29 -6.59 3.83 10.07
N LEU A 30 -6.96 4.49 11.16
CA LEU A 30 -8.37 4.68 11.55
C LEU A 30 -9.16 5.49 10.52
N MET A 31 -8.58 6.54 9.96
CA MET A 31 -9.20 7.29 8.86
C MET A 31 -9.47 6.41 7.66
N ALA A 32 -8.46 5.65 7.20
CA ALA A 32 -8.60 4.77 6.05
C ALA A 32 -9.63 3.65 6.32
N ALA A 33 -9.61 3.06 7.51
CA ALA A 33 -10.58 2.05 7.92
C ALA A 33 -12.01 2.64 7.97
N GLY A 34 -12.17 3.87 8.47
CA GLY A 34 -13.45 4.60 8.46
C GLY A 34 -13.97 4.86 7.04
N PHE A 35 -13.10 5.29 6.13
CA PHE A 35 -13.48 5.48 4.72
C PHE A 35 -13.87 4.17 4.05
N VAL A 36 -13.09 3.10 4.22
CA VAL A 36 -13.43 1.78 3.66
C VAL A 36 -14.74 1.25 4.23
N ALA A 37 -14.96 1.37 5.54
CA ALA A 37 -16.21 0.98 6.17
C ALA A 37 -17.41 1.79 5.64
N ALA A 38 -17.23 3.11 5.44
CA ALA A 38 -18.25 3.97 4.85
C ALA A 38 -18.57 3.57 3.40
N VAL A 39 -17.53 3.26 2.60
CA VAL A 39 -17.69 2.79 1.21
C VAL A 39 -18.46 1.48 1.13
N VAL A 40 -18.18 0.54 2.03
CA VAL A 40 -18.87 -0.77 2.05
C VAL A 40 -20.33 -0.64 2.46
N THR A 41 -20.63 0.23 3.44
CA THR A 41 -21.98 0.36 4.00
C THR A 41 -22.91 1.23 3.17
N THR A 42 -22.39 2.19 2.40
CA THR A 42 -23.21 3.14 1.65
C THR A 42 -23.77 2.54 0.37
N ARG A 43 -25.01 2.97 0.01
CA ARG A 43 -25.66 2.74 -1.28
C ARG A 43 -25.85 4.03 -2.09
N ASN A 44 -25.30 5.15 -1.60
CA ASN A 44 -25.45 6.45 -2.25
C ASN A 44 -24.20 6.80 -3.04
N VAL A 45 -24.35 7.00 -4.36
CA VAL A 45 -23.26 7.37 -5.27
C VAL A 45 -22.64 8.73 -4.90
N ALA A 46 -23.45 9.68 -4.41
CA ALA A 46 -22.96 11.01 -4.02
C ALA A 46 -21.98 10.93 -2.84
N LEU A 47 -22.24 10.06 -1.86
CA LEU A 47 -21.32 9.87 -0.73
C LEU A 47 -20.01 9.21 -1.17
N LEU A 48 -20.07 8.23 -2.10
CA LEU A 48 -18.86 7.63 -2.69
C LEU A 48 -18.02 8.68 -3.41
N ALA A 49 -18.66 9.55 -4.19
CA ALA A 49 -17.99 10.68 -4.86
C ALA A 49 -17.39 11.65 -3.84
N ALA A 50 -18.08 11.97 -2.74
CA ALA A 50 -17.57 12.82 -1.68
C ALA A 50 -16.32 12.23 -1.00
N ILE A 51 -16.33 10.93 -0.68
CA ILE A 51 -15.15 10.24 -0.11
C ILE A 51 -13.98 10.28 -1.11
N TYR A 52 -14.23 9.99 -2.38
CA TYR A 52 -13.23 10.04 -3.42
C TYR A 52 -12.60 11.43 -3.54
N VAL A 53 -13.43 12.49 -3.64
CA VAL A 53 -12.97 13.89 -3.69
C VAL A 53 -12.19 14.26 -2.46
N THR A 54 -12.64 13.84 -1.27
CA THR A 54 -11.90 14.07 -0.01
C THR A 54 -10.52 13.41 -0.03
N CYS A 55 -10.41 12.17 -0.50
CA CYS A 55 -9.11 11.49 -0.64
C CYS A 55 -8.19 12.22 -1.63
N VAL A 56 -8.72 12.67 -2.78
CA VAL A 56 -7.94 13.45 -3.77
C VAL A 56 -7.51 14.80 -3.19
N ALA A 57 -8.38 15.48 -2.46
CA ALA A 57 -8.03 16.73 -1.78
C ALA A 57 -6.93 16.52 -0.72
N LEU A 58 -7.00 15.44 0.06
CA LEU A 58 -5.97 15.08 1.03
C LEU A 58 -4.62 14.81 0.36
N LEU A 59 -4.60 14.15 -0.80
CA LEU A 59 -3.39 13.92 -1.59
C LEU A 59 -2.80 15.23 -2.13
N ALA A 60 -3.66 16.13 -2.60
CA ALA A 60 -3.23 17.47 -3.06
C ALA A 60 -2.61 18.27 -1.92
N VAL A 61 -3.23 18.29 -0.73
CA VAL A 61 -2.70 18.93 0.48
C VAL A 61 -1.39 18.25 0.92
N ALA A 62 -1.27 16.93 0.76
CA ALA A 62 -0.06 16.18 1.04
C ALA A 62 1.08 16.47 0.06
N ARG A 63 0.83 17.23 -1.02
CA ARG A 63 1.78 17.52 -2.11
C ARG A 63 2.29 16.23 -2.80
N VAL A 64 1.51 15.18 -2.76
CA VAL A 64 1.75 13.95 -3.53
C VAL A 64 1.10 14.15 -4.90
N PRO A 65 1.75 13.82 -6.03
CA PRO A 65 1.17 14.03 -7.35
C PRO A 65 -0.10 13.19 -7.53
N PRO A 66 -1.29 13.82 -7.53
CA PRO A 66 -2.56 13.09 -7.50
C PRO A 66 -2.77 12.24 -8.76
N LEU A 67 -2.30 12.71 -9.92
CA LEU A 67 -2.41 11.99 -11.19
C LEU A 67 -1.73 10.62 -11.17
N LYS A 68 -0.55 10.51 -10.57
CA LYS A 68 0.17 9.24 -10.47
C LYS A 68 -0.52 8.28 -9.49
N VAL A 69 -1.01 8.82 -8.37
CA VAL A 69 -1.77 8.07 -7.37
C VAL A 69 -3.09 7.58 -7.95
N MET A 70 -3.80 8.43 -8.70
CA MET A 70 -5.03 8.04 -9.42
C MET A 70 -4.77 6.93 -10.43
N GLY A 71 -3.63 6.96 -11.13
CA GLY A 71 -3.23 5.88 -12.04
C GLY A 71 -3.09 4.54 -11.33
N ILE A 72 -2.54 4.51 -10.11
CA ILE A 72 -2.42 3.30 -9.30
C ILE A 72 -3.78 2.88 -8.73
N ALA A 73 -4.58 3.84 -8.28
CA ALA A 73 -5.93 3.60 -7.73
C ALA A 73 -6.94 3.18 -8.83
N SER A 74 -6.68 3.45 -10.10
CA SER A 74 -7.53 3.01 -11.21
C SER A 74 -7.40 1.53 -11.54
N TYR A 75 -6.34 0.85 -11.09
CA TYR A 75 -6.14 -0.57 -11.36
C TYR A 75 -7.28 -1.47 -10.84
N PRO A 76 -7.75 -1.33 -9.58
CA PRO A 76 -8.95 -2.06 -9.12
C PRO A 76 -10.22 -1.66 -9.87
N ALA A 77 -10.33 -0.41 -10.33
CA ALA A 77 -11.47 0.04 -11.10
C ALA A 77 -11.58 -0.65 -12.47
N PHE A 78 -10.45 -1.03 -13.08
CA PHE A 78 -10.46 -1.83 -14.29
C PHE A 78 -11.12 -3.20 -14.07
N PHE A 79 -10.82 -3.88 -12.95
CA PHE A 79 -11.50 -5.11 -12.60
C PHE A 79 -12.98 -4.91 -12.25
N ALA A 80 -13.30 -3.80 -11.58
CA ALA A 80 -14.70 -3.44 -11.29
C ALA A 80 -15.52 -3.30 -12.57
N LEU A 81 -14.93 -2.89 -13.68
CA LEU A 81 -15.58 -2.79 -14.97
C LEU A 81 -16.08 -4.16 -15.49
N LEU A 82 -15.31 -5.22 -15.24
CA LEU A 82 -15.73 -6.59 -15.57
C LEU A 82 -16.98 -7.00 -14.76
N PHE A 83 -17.06 -6.63 -13.48
CA PHE A 83 -18.23 -6.88 -12.64
C PHE A 83 -19.45 -6.08 -13.11
N VAL A 84 -19.24 -4.84 -13.55
CA VAL A 84 -20.31 -4.01 -14.12
C VAL A 84 -20.96 -4.67 -15.34
N ILE A 85 -20.14 -5.28 -16.21
CA ILE A 85 -20.65 -5.98 -17.40
C ILE A 85 -21.46 -7.22 -16.99
N SER A 86 -21.08 -7.90 -15.92
CA SER A 86 -21.75 -9.13 -15.44
C SER A 86 -23.06 -8.83 -14.71
N GLU A 87 -23.16 -7.70 -13.99
CA GLU A 87 -24.34 -7.33 -13.17
C GLU A 87 -25.16 -6.19 -13.78
N TRP A 88 -25.25 -6.14 -15.09
CA TRP A 88 -26.00 -5.09 -15.76
C TRP A 88 -27.51 -5.29 -15.67
N ASP A 89 -28.15 -4.52 -14.79
CA ASP A 89 -29.63 -4.55 -14.55
C ASP A 89 -30.40 -3.53 -15.38
N GLY A 90 -29.80 -2.95 -16.41
CA GLY A 90 -30.45 -1.89 -17.22
C GLY A 90 -30.55 -0.52 -16.53
N THR A 91 -30.03 -0.38 -15.29
CA THR A 91 -30.01 0.89 -14.54
C THR A 91 -28.57 1.40 -14.41
N TRP A 92 -28.35 2.71 -14.55
CA TRP A 92 -27.04 3.33 -14.37
C TRP A 92 -26.56 3.40 -12.91
N GLN A 93 -27.44 3.12 -11.95
CA GLN A 93 -27.11 3.21 -10.54
C GLN A 93 -26.19 2.08 -10.08
N THR A 94 -26.46 0.83 -10.50
CA THR A 94 -25.66 -0.33 -10.15
C THR A 94 -24.20 -0.23 -10.64
N PRO A 95 -23.93 0.08 -11.92
CA PRO A 95 -22.60 0.35 -12.42
C PRO A 95 -21.86 1.46 -11.68
N ALA A 96 -22.54 2.59 -11.42
CA ALA A 96 -21.96 3.72 -10.72
C ALA A 96 -21.58 3.39 -9.28
N LEU A 97 -22.36 2.55 -8.60
CA LEU A 97 -22.05 2.08 -7.24
C LEU A 97 -20.85 1.14 -7.23
N ILE A 98 -20.79 0.16 -8.13
CA ILE A 98 -19.70 -0.81 -8.19
C ILE A 98 -18.37 -0.10 -8.50
N PHE A 99 -18.37 0.72 -9.54
CA PHE A 99 -17.20 1.47 -9.96
C PHE A 99 -16.77 2.52 -8.91
N GLY A 100 -17.74 3.26 -8.35
CA GLY A 100 -17.49 4.24 -7.30
C GLY A 100 -16.92 3.63 -6.03
N ARG A 101 -17.39 2.44 -5.62
CA ARG A 101 -16.86 1.70 -4.47
C ARG A 101 -15.41 1.28 -4.71
N ALA A 102 -15.11 0.71 -5.87
CA ALA A 102 -13.77 0.29 -6.21
C ALA A 102 -12.78 1.47 -6.20
N LEU A 103 -13.15 2.60 -6.83
CA LEU A 103 -12.35 3.81 -6.85
C LEU A 103 -12.16 4.42 -5.46
N ALA A 104 -13.22 4.61 -4.70
CA ALA A 104 -13.16 5.24 -3.40
C ALA A 104 -12.35 4.40 -2.39
N ALA A 105 -12.56 3.07 -2.37
CA ALA A 105 -11.79 2.16 -1.52
C ALA A 105 -10.31 2.14 -1.91
N ALA A 106 -10.00 1.99 -3.20
CA ALA A 106 -8.62 1.98 -3.69
C ALA A 106 -7.91 3.30 -3.38
N THR A 107 -8.56 4.44 -3.64
CA THR A 107 -7.98 5.76 -3.39
C THR A 107 -7.73 6.00 -1.91
N SER A 108 -8.62 5.54 -1.01
CA SER A 108 -8.43 5.67 0.44
C SER A 108 -7.21 4.88 0.93
N LEU A 109 -7.02 3.63 0.46
CA LEU A 109 -5.86 2.80 0.80
C LEU A 109 -4.56 3.37 0.22
N VAL A 110 -4.59 3.81 -1.04
CA VAL A 110 -3.41 4.42 -1.66
C VAL A 110 -3.03 5.73 -0.97
N THR A 111 -4.02 6.53 -0.51
CA THR A 111 -3.78 7.74 0.29
C THR A 111 -3.07 7.40 1.61
N LEU A 112 -3.47 6.33 2.28
CA LEU A 112 -2.78 5.85 3.49
C LEU A 112 -1.33 5.48 3.19
N LEU A 113 -1.09 4.68 2.16
CA LEU A 113 0.26 4.20 1.79
C LEU A 113 1.16 5.32 1.27
N ALA A 114 0.62 6.30 0.54
CA ALA A 114 1.37 7.45 0.03
C ALA A 114 1.76 8.45 1.12
N THR A 115 1.05 8.44 2.26
CA THR A 115 1.29 9.40 3.36
C THR A 115 1.92 8.78 4.59
N THR A 116 2.03 7.45 4.65
CA THR A 116 2.54 6.73 5.83
C THR A 116 3.61 5.73 5.41
N PRO A 117 4.86 5.90 5.87
CA PRO A 117 5.93 4.92 5.60
C PRO A 117 5.55 3.53 6.11
N TYR A 118 5.83 2.51 5.31
CA TYR A 118 5.53 1.11 5.65
C TYR A 118 6.02 0.69 7.05
N PRO A 119 7.26 1.04 7.48
CA PRO A 119 7.74 0.69 8.81
C PRO A 119 6.86 1.20 9.95
N ARG A 120 6.23 2.36 9.79
CA ARG A 120 5.30 2.92 10.81
C ARG A 120 4.00 2.14 10.89
N VAL A 121 3.50 1.68 9.75
CA VAL A 121 2.31 0.80 9.69
C VAL A 121 2.62 -0.55 10.33
N PHE A 122 3.80 -1.11 10.06
CA PHE A 122 4.24 -2.36 10.69
C PHE A 122 4.47 -2.22 12.18
N GLY A 123 5.02 -1.08 12.65
CA GLY A 123 5.15 -0.78 14.07
C GLY A 123 3.81 -0.68 14.80
N LEU A 124 2.76 -0.18 14.13
CA LEU A 124 1.40 -0.22 14.68
C LEU A 124 0.86 -1.66 14.72
N LEU A 125 1.06 -2.40 13.63
CA LEU A 125 0.54 -3.77 13.48
C LEU A 125 1.22 -4.76 14.43
N SER A 126 2.52 -4.60 14.66
CA SER A 126 3.30 -5.44 15.59
C SER A 126 2.82 -5.39 17.03
N ARG A 127 2.03 -4.37 17.39
CA ARG A 127 1.43 -4.28 18.73
C ARG A 127 0.25 -5.24 18.94
N PHE A 128 -0.41 -5.63 17.85
CA PHE A 128 -1.54 -6.55 17.87
C PHE A 128 -1.13 -7.97 17.48
N LEU A 129 0.05 -8.13 16.91
CA LEU A 129 0.57 -9.41 16.43
C LEU A 129 1.59 -9.99 17.42
N PRO A 130 1.78 -11.33 17.41
CA PRO A 130 2.89 -11.94 18.13
C PRO A 130 4.21 -11.30 17.73
N HIS A 131 5.13 -11.18 18.67
CA HIS A 131 6.42 -10.51 18.51
C HIS A 131 7.20 -10.97 17.25
N ILE A 132 7.26 -12.30 17.04
CA ILE A 132 7.92 -12.91 15.88
C ILE A 132 7.38 -12.38 14.55
N VAL A 133 6.04 -12.18 14.45
CA VAL A 133 5.42 -11.68 13.21
C VAL A 133 5.76 -10.22 12.98
N GLY A 134 5.80 -9.40 14.04
CA GLY A 134 6.22 -8.00 13.94
C GLY A 134 7.65 -7.85 13.42
N GLU A 135 8.58 -8.65 13.96
CA GLU A 135 9.96 -8.68 13.49
C GLU A 135 10.09 -9.17 12.05
N ALA A 136 9.37 -10.25 11.71
CA ALA A 136 9.36 -10.79 10.37
C ALA A 136 8.89 -9.73 9.33
N LEU A 137 7.90 -8.90 9.67
CA LEU A 137 7.44 -7.81 8.79
C LEU A 137 8.55 -6.78 8.52
N PHE A 138 9.29 -6.35 9.56
CA PHE A 138 10.40 -5.41 9.39
C PHE A 138 11.55 -6.01 8.56
N LEU A 139 11.92 -7.24 8.84
CA LEU A 139 12.98 -7.93 8.10
C LEU A 139 12.56 -8.18 6.65
N THR A 140 11.32 -8.59 6.42
CA THR A 140 10.77 -8.77 5.06
C THR A 140 10.79 -7.47 4.29
N TYR A 141 10.34 -6.36 4.87
CA TYR A 141 10.36 -5.05 4.22
C TYR A 141 11.78 -4.67 3.77
N LYS A 142 12.76 -4.79 4.66
CA LYS A 142 14.16 -4.52 4.34
C LYS A 142 14.68 -5.44 3.23
N SER A 143 14.37 -6.73 3.31
CA SER A 143 14.86 -7.75 2.37
C SER A 143 14.24 -7.58 0.99
N VAL A 144 12.97 -7.15 0.88
CA VAL A 144 12.29 -6.93 -0.40
C VAL A 144 13.04 -5.95 -1.29
N PHE A 145 13.40 -4.77 -0.78
CA PHE A 145 14.14 -3.77 -1.59
C PHE A 145 15.49 -4.30 -2.06
N MET A 146 16.19 -5.01 -1.18
CA MET A 146 17.48 -5.60 -1.51
C MET A 146 17.35 -6.70 -2.57
N LEU A 147 16.33 -7.55 -2.45
CA LEU A 147 16.07 -8.59 -3.44
C LEU A 147 15.62 -8.01 -4.78
N LEU A 148 14.87 -6.91 -4.78
CA LEU A 148 14.48 -6.20 -6.00
C LEU A 148 15.70 -5.65 -6.74
N ASP A 149 16.65 -5.04 -6.04
CA ASP A 149 17.90 -4.56 -6.64
C ASP A 149 18.71 -5.71 -7.22
N MET A 150 18.84 -6.81 -6.48
CA MET A 150 19.55 -8.00 -6.94
C MET A 150 18.87 -8.65 -8.14
N ALA A 151 17.54 -8.74 -8.14
CA ALA A 151 16.77 -9.26 -9.27
C ALA A 151 16.93 -8.38 -10.50
N GLY A 152 16.88 -7.05 -10.34
CA GLY A 152 17.14 -6.08 -11.41
C GLY A 152 18.51 -6.26 -12.07
N ASN A 153 19.54 -6.42 -11.23
CA ASN A 153 20.90 -6.68 -11.70
C ASN A 153 21.03 -8.02 -12.42
N LEU A 154 20.37 -9.08 -11.92
CA LEU A 154 20.35 -10.39 -12.58
C LEU A 154 19.63 -10.35 -13.94
N VAL A 155 18.50 -9.70 -14.03
CA VAL A 155 17.76 -9.52 -15.29
C VAL A 155 18.62 -8.74 -16.28
N THR A 156 19.26 -7.66 -15.86
CA THR A 156 20.16 -6.87 -16.69
C THR A 156 21.35 -7.70 -17.18
N ALA A 157 22.01 -8.41 -16.29
CA ALA A 157 23.12 -9.29 -16.63
C ALA A 157 22.72 -10.41 -17.61
N THR A 158 21.53 -10.99 -17.41
CA THR A 158 20.98 -12.02 -18.31
C THR A 158 20.67 -11.46 -19.69
N ARG A 159 20.14 -10.22 -19.73
CA ARG A 159 19.84 -9.53 -21.00
C ARG A 159 21.12 -9.22 -21.78
N VAL A 160 22.15 -8.69 -21.13
CA VAL A 160 23.44 -8.36 -21.76
C VAL A 160 24.12 -9.63 -22.33
N ARG A 161 23.94 -10.77 -21.67
CA ARG A 161 24.47 -12.07 -22.14
C ARG A 161 23.59 -12.74 -23.19
N SER A 162 22.67 -12.01 -23.84
CA SER A 162 21.71 -12.53 -24.83
C SER A 162 20.85 -13.70 -24.30
N GLY A 163 20.69 -13.79 -22.97
CA GLY A 163 19.90 -14.82 -22.32
C GLY A 163 18.39 -14.58 -22.37
N LEU A 164 17.93 -13.41 -22.83
CA LEU A 164 16.53 -13.07 -23.04
C LEU A 164 16.32 -12.68 -24.49
N GLN A 165 16.00 -13.66 -25.33
CA GLN A 165 15.71 -13.45 -26.76
C GLN A 165 14.22 -13.67 -27.03
N LEU A 166 13.58 -12.71 -27.74
CA LEU A 166 12.16 -12.80 -28.10
C LEU A 166 11.81 -14.05 -28.94
N ARG A 167 12.80 -14.62 -29.66
CA ARG A 167 12.61 -15.77 -30.55
C ARG A 167 12.65 -17.15 -29.87
N HIS A 168 13.14 -17.25 -28.62
CA HIS A 168 13.34 -18.54 -27.95
C HIS A 168 12.72 -18.56 -26.54
N PRO A 169 11.39 -18.71 -26.41
CA PRO A 169 10.69 -18.62 -25.11
C PRO A 169 11.14 -19.69 -24.12
N LEU A 170 11.42 -20.92 -24.57
CA LEU A 170 11.87 -22.01 -23.70
C LEU A 170 13.28 -21.76 -23.13
N THR A 171 14.19 -21.21 -23.93
CA THR A 171 15.53 -20.83 -23.48
C THR A 171 15.46 -19.68 -22.47
N ASN A 172 14.57 -18.70 -22.72
CA ASN A 172 14.33 -17.62 -21.78
C ASN A 172 13.80 -18.13 -20.44
N LEU A 173 12.85 -19.06 -20.46
CA LEU A 173 12.29 -19.66 -19.26
C LEU A 173 13.37 -20.40 -18.46
N ARG A 174 14.22 -21.20 -19.13
CA ARG A 174 15.34 -21.87 -18.49
C ARG A 174 16.35 -20.89 -17.89
N ASN A 175 16.70 -19.81 -18.60
CA ASN A 175 17.62 -18.82 -18.10
C ASN A 175 17.04 -18.04 -16.91
N LEU A 176 15.74 -17.73 -16.94
CA LEU A 176 15.03 -17.11 -15.82
C LEU A 176 14.97 -18.04 -14.60
N SER A 177 14.71 -19.35 -14.80
CA SER A 177 14.68 -20.29 -13.69
C SER A 177 16.05 -20.44 -13.03
N LEU A 178 17.13 -20.50 -13.81
CA LEU A 178 18.50 -20.51 -13.29
C LEU A 178 18.84 -19.22 -12.54
N ALA A 179 18.43 -18.06 -13.07
CA ALA A 179 18.62 -16.77 -12.41
C ALA A 179 17.84 -16.71 -11.08
N THR A 180 16.61 -17.22 -11.06
CA THR A 180 15.79 -17.29 -9.83
C THR A 180 16.41 -18.23 -8.81
N GLY A 181 16.92 -19.41 -9.23
CA GLY A 181 17.63 -20.33 -8.35
C GLY A 181 18.87 -19.67 -7.71
N LYS A 182 19.66 -18.95 -8.51
CA LYS A 182 20.80 -18.17 -7.99
C LYS A 182 20.36 -17.07 -7.02
N LEU A 183 19.28 -16.35 -7.32
CA LEU A 183 18.72 -15.33 -6.44
C LEU A 183 18.32 -15.93 -5.09
N LEU A 184 17.71 -17.11 -5.11
CA LEU A 184 17.28 -17.81 -3.89
C LEU A 184 18.49 -18.20 -3.01
N ILE A 185 19.54 -18.77 -3.61
CA ILE A 185 20.78 -19.10 -2.88
C ILE A 185 21.37 -17.83 -2.23
N HIS A 186 21.47 -16.75 -3.00
CA HIS A 186 21.97 -15.48 -2.46
C HIS A 186 21.08 -14.89 -1.36
N ALA A 187 19.76 -15.11 -1.44
CA ALA A 187 18.84 -14.68 -0.40
C ALA A 187 19.08 -15.42 0.92
N PHE A 188 19.34 -16.74 0.87
CA PHE A 188 19.69 -17.53 2.05
C PHE A 188 21.03 -17.09 2.65
N ASP A 189 22.09 -17.01 1.84
CA ASP A 189 23.41 -16.56 2.29
C ASP A 189 23.35 -15.15 2.93
N ARG A 190 22.48 -14.31 2.38
CA ARG A 190 22.28 -12.96 2.88
C ARG A 190 21.54 -12.95 4.20
N SER A 191 20.49 -13.75 4.33
CA SER A 191 19.70 -13.87 5.57
C SER A 191 20.58 -14.34 6.73
N GLU A 192 21.45 -15.32 6.50
CA GLU A 192 22.39 -15.82 7.49
C GLU A 192 23.36 -14.72 7.93
N ARG A 193 23.99 -14.03 6.98
CA ARG A 193 24.89 -12.91 7.29
C ARG A 193 24.20 -11.75 8.01
N GLU A 194 22.95 -11.44 7.65
CA GLU A 194 22.19 -10.40 8.37
C GLU A 194 21.91 -10.79 9.82
N TYR A 195 21.58 -12.05 10.06
CA TYR A 195 21.41 -12.56 11.41
C TYR A 195 22.70 -12.45 12.23
N ASP A 196 23.82 -12.87 11.69
CA ASP A 196 25.13 -12.77 12.36
C ASP A 196 25.47 -11.32 12.71
N ILE A 197 25.26 -10.38 11.79
CA ILE A 197 25.49 -8.96 12.03
C ILE A 197 24.56 -8.44 13.14
N MET A 198 23.30 -8.87 13.18
CA MET A 198 22.37 -8.47 14.24
C MET A 198 22.81 -9.01 15.60
N VAL A 199 23.27 -10.26 15.67
CA VAL A 199 23.79 -10.87 16.91
C VAL A 199 25.00 -10.09 17.43
N VAL A 200 25.97 -9.76 16.58
CA VAL A 200 27.13 -8.94 16.94
C VAL A 200 26.72 -7.54 17.43
N ARG A 201 25.62 -6.99 16.91
CA ARG A 201 25.06 -5.70 17.36
C ARG A 201 24.18 -5.80 18.61
N GLY A 202 24.15 -6.97 19.26
CA GLY A 202 23.42 -7.16 20.51
C GLY A 202 21.94 -7.52 20.33
N TYR A 203 21.56 -8.06 19.19
CA TYR A 203 20.20 -8.57 18.99
C TYR A 203 19.89 -9.68 20.01
N ARG A 204 18.80 -9.51 20.74
CA ARG A 204 18.31 -10.45 21.77
C ARG A 204 16.89 -10.95 21.46
N GLY A 205 16.54 -11.09 20.19
CA GLY A 205 15.21 -11.50 19.79
C GLY A 205 14.20 -10.35 19.84
N GLN A 206 14.63 -9.10 19.86
CA GLN A 206 13.74 -7.93 19.82
C GLN A 206 14.34 -6.83 18.96
N ILE A 207 13.67 -6.52 17.86
CA ILE A 207 13.91 -5.29 17.12
C ILE A 207 13.06 -4.21 17.76
N ALA A 208 13.70 -3.18 18.31
CA ALA A 208 13.00 -2.05 18.89
C ALA A 208 12.09 -1.42 17.82
N ALA A 209 10.77 -1.55 18.01
CA ALA A 209 9.82 -0.86 17.14
C ALA A 209 9.97 0.64 17.37
N PRO A 210 10.38 1.41 16.36
CA PRO A 210 10.49 2.84 16.51
C PRO A 210 9.09 3.43 16.57
N GLU A 211 8.87 4.38 17.50
CA GLU A 211 7.94 5.48 17.39
C GLU A 211 6.63 5.43 18.16
N ARG A 212 6.31 6.64 18.57
CA ARG A 212 5.02 7.04 19.13
C ARG A 212 3.92 6.76 18.10
N ILE A 213 2.97 5.91 18.45
CA ILE A 213 1.80 5.56 17.63
C ILE A 213 0.91 6.77 17.40
N TRP A 214 0.86 7.67 18.40
CA TRP A 214 0.15 8.95 18.37
C TRP A 214 1.16 10.08 18.46
N GLN A 215 1.08 11.05 17.57
CA GLN A 215 2.03 12.16 17.54
C GLN A 215 1.52 13.41 18.28
N GLY A 216 0.22 13.50 18.55
CA GLY A 216 -0.39 14.56 19.34
C GLY A 216 -1.85 14.79 18.99
N LEU A 217 -2.66 15.22 19.99
CA LEU A 217 -4.10 15.41 19.79
C LEU A 217 -4.41 16.35 18.60
N ALA A 218 -3.65 17.42 18.41
CA ALA A 218 -3.92 18.39 17.36
C ALA A 218 -3.66 17.86 15.93
N SER A 219 -2.64 17.00 15.77
CA SER A 219 -2.29 16.43 14.45
C SER A 219 -3.13 15.20 14.11
N ASP A 220 -3.57 14.46 15.12
CA ASP A 220 -4.27 13.19 14.95
C ASP A 220 -5.79 13.35 14.89
N ALA A 221 -6.32 14.44 15.48
CA ALA A 221 -7.76 14.70 15.53
C ALA A 221 -8.40 14.84 14.14
N LEU A 222 -7.75 15.53 13.21
CA LEU A 222 -8.32 15.78 11.88
C LEU A 222 -8.50 14.50 11.05
N PRO A 223 -7.48 13.60 10.90
CA PRO A 223 -7.69 12.35 10.20
C PRO A 223 -8.77 11.48 10.85
N VAL A 224 -8.77 11.34 12.16
CA VAL A 224 -9.78 10.55 12.87
C VAL A 224 -11.18 11.13 12.68
N ALA A 225 -11.32 12.46 12.80
CA ALA A 225 -12.61 13.13 12.58
C ALA A 225 -13.15 12.94 11.17
N LEU A 226 -12.29 12.98 10.14
CA LEU A 226 -12.70 12.73 8.76
C LEU A 226 -13.18 11.29 8.55
N GLY A 227 -12.47 10.30 9.08
CA GLY A 227 -12.87 8.90 9.01
C GLY A 227 -14.20 8.65 9.74
N ALA A 228 -14.33 9.19 10.96
CA ALA A 228 -15.55 9.07 11.76
C ALA A 228 -16.75 9.78 11.11
N ALA A 229 -16.54 10.98 10.56
CA ALA A 229 -17.59 11.73 9.86
C ALA A 229 -18.09 11.00 8.62
N ALA A 230 -17.20 10.44 7.82
CA ALA A 230 -17.59 9.65 6.63
C ALA A 230 -18.40 8.41 7.02
N LEU A 231 -18.00 7.72 8.07
CA LEU A 231 -18.70 6.55 8.58
C LEU A 231 -20.05 6.91 9.17
N ALA A 232 -20.13 7.98 9.95
CA ALA A 232 -21.41 8.49 10.49
C ALA A 232 -22.36 8.92 9.37
N ALA A 233 -21.88 9.63 8.35
CA ALA A 233 -22.68 10.00 7.17
C ALA A 233 -23.21 8.77 6.44
N ALA A 234 -22.39 7.72 6.26
CA ALA A 234 -22.80 6.48 5.63
C ALA A 234 -23.92 5.76 6.41
N ILE A 235 -23.82 5.74 7.74
CA ILE A 235 -24.82 5.15 8.62
C ILE A 235 -26.14 5.96 8.57
N ILE A 236 -26.04 7.28 8.68
CA ILE A 236 -27.23 8.17 8.67
C ILE A 236 -27.98 8.07 7.34
N ILE A 237 -27.27 8.10 6.20
CA ILE A 237 -27.88 7.98 4.87
C ILE A 237 -28.47 6.59 4.65
N ARG A 238 -27.92 5.55 5.26
CA ARG A 238 -28.47 4.21 5.19
C ARG A 238 -29.78 4.06 5.96
N TRP A 239 -29.92 4.78 7.09
CA TRP A 239 -31.10 4.71 7.96
C TRP A 239 -32.21 5.70 7.57
N ASN A 240 -31.88 6.71 6.76
CA ASN A 240 -32.80 7.71 6.27
C ASN A 240 -32.73 7.75 4.72
N PRO A 241 -33.36 6.78 4.02
CA PRO A 241 -33.30 6.64 2.57
C PRO A 241 -34.03 7.76 1.83
#